data_e8a183b7d9ae24b17f0589dc28b91455
#
_entry.id   e8a183b7d9ae24b17f0589dc28b91455
#
_cell.length_a   1.000
_cell.length_b   1.000
_cell.length_c   1.000
_cell.angle_alpha   90.00
_cell.angle_beta   90.00
_cell.angle_gamma   90.00
#
_symmetry.space_group_name_H-M   'P 1'
#
loop_
_entity.id
_entity.type
_entity.pdbx_description
1 polymer ?
#
loop_
_entity_poly.entity_id
_entity_poly.type
_entity_poly.pdbx_seq_one_letter_code
_entity_poly.pdbx_strand_id
1 'polypeptide(L)'
;AGYDDSMRVICKKATSNDELKEMRGSKFVQSLLGNTYKDVKNELNTGKRVMYSGTPCQVEGLLCYLKKKPDNLLCVDFVCRGVPSPGLWENYVQFMERKFGSKMVGARFKHKTYGYHTTTMKIDFANGKTYYGSGRVDPYMKAFVSELASRPSCVTCKFKGLERPSDITIFDCYEYSQITGKKDDDKGYSSVFVHSDKGEKILQAIISGFDAIQEVNTEKLIECNGIMVRNSAKAHEKRDEFYKLAAALSIDKAINCVAPITYQDFAIERAKSFLYDTGMIKYIRKLKKKHTIATTK
;
A
#
# COMPACT_ATOMS: atom_id res chain seq x y z
N ALA A 1 9.28 3.01 5.28
CA ALA A 1 8.52 3.35 6.50
C ALA A 1 8.35 2.12 7.38
N GLY A 2 8.40 2.31 8.71
CA GLY A 2 8.21 1.31 9.74
C GLY A 2 7.24 1.80 10.82
N TYR A 3 7.10 1.03 11.89
CA TYR A 3 6.37 1.44 13.08
C TYR A 3 7.35 1.83 14.19
N ASP A 4 6.96 2.80 15.02
CA ASP A 4 7.58 3.03 16.32
C ASP A 4 6.87 2.22 17.42
N ASP A 5 7.33 2.34 18.66
CA ASP A 5 6.78 1.61 19.82
C ASP A 5 5.30 1.93 20.13
N SER A 6 4.80 3.04 19.60
CA SER A 6 3.40 3.44 19.70
C SER A 6 2.58 3.11 18.46
N MET A 7 3.11 2.26 17.57
CA MET A 7 2.53 1.89 16.28
C MET A 7 2.30 3.07 15.31
N ARG A 8 2.93 4.24 15.51
CA ARG A 8 2.89 5.32 14.54
C ARG A 8 3.75 4.95 13.34
N VAL A 9 3.28 5.30 12.15
CA VAL A 9 4.04 5.05 10.92
C VAL A 9 5.07 6.17 10.72
N ILE A 10 6.33 5.82 10.76
CA ILE A 10 7.48 6.74 10.66
C ILE A 10 8.41 6.34 9.52
N CYS A 11 9.14 7.30 8.98
CA CYS A 11 10.30 6.99 8.16
C CYS A 11 11.42 6.49 9.06
N LYS A 12 11.99 5.32 8.75
CA LYS A 12 13.08 4.69 9.49
C LYS A 12 14.30 4.49 8.58
N LYS A 13 15.48 4.60 9.14
CA LYS A 13 16.73 4.17 8.53
C LYS A 13 16.90 2.67 8.78
N ALA A 14 17.43 1.94 7.79
CA ALA A 14 17.87 0.56 7.91
C ALA A 14 19.28 0.44 7.38
N THR A 15 20.11 -0.30 8.09
CA THR A 15 21.51 -0.58 7.76
C THR A 15 21.81 -2.07 7.68
N SER A 16 20.81 -2.89 8.02
CA SER A 16 20.89 -4.35 7.97
C SER A 16 19.66 -4.96 7.29
N ASN A 17 19.79 -6.23 6.87
CA ASN A 17 18.67 -6.98 6.27
C ASN A 17 17.53 -7.22 7.25
N ASP A 18 17.80 -7.36 8.53
CA ASP A 18 16.77 -7.60 9.54
C ASP A 18 15.94 -6.33 9.79
N GLU A 19 16.58 -5.17 9.89
CA GLU A 19 15.87 -3.88 9.92
C GLU A 19 15.02 -3.65 8.66
N LEU A 20 15.49 -4.06 7.48
CA LEU A 20 14.70 -4.00 6.24
C LEU A 20 13.48 -4.92 6.27
N LYS A 21 13.59 -6.11 6.90
CA LYS A 21 12.44 -7.03 7.02
C LYS A 21 11.29 -6.41 7.82
N GLU A 22 11.58 -5.64 8.87
CA GLU A 22 10.58 -4.92 9.67
C GLU A 22 9.83 -3.86 8.85
N MET A 23 10.50 -3.28 7.85
CA MET A 23 9.91 -2.24 7.00
C MET A 23 9.08 -2.81 5.84
N ARG A 24 9.12 -4.11 5.57
CA ARG A 24 8.38 -4.72 4.47
C ARG A 24 6.87 -4.56 4.62
N GLY A 25 6.21 -4.45 3.48
CA GLY A 25 4.76 -4.34 3.37
C GLY A 25 4.24 -2.91 3.37
N SER A 26 3.15 -2.72 2.65
CA SER A 26 2.47 -1.44 2.54
C SER A 26 1.93 -0.96 3.88
N LYS A 27 2.03 0.34 4.11
CA LYS A 27 1.41 1.04 5.23
C LYS A 27 0.55 2.16 4.64
N PHE A 28 -0.77 1.98 4.67
CA PHE A 28 -1.72 2.94 4.10
C PHE A 28 -1.98 4.08 5.08
N VAL A 29 -0.91 4.73 5.51
CA VAL A 29 -0.89 5.86 6.44
C VAL A 29 0.16 6.85 5.98
N GLN A 30 -0.07 8.14 6.14
CA GLN A 30 1.00 9.11 5.96
C GLN A 30 2.10 8.88 6.99
N SER A 31 3.31 8.54 6.53
CA SER A 31 4.46 8.40 7.42
C SER A 31 4.96 9.76 7.91
N LEU A 32 5.35 9.81 9.17
CA LEU A 32 6.02 10.96 9.77
C LEU A 32 7.48 10.99 9.27
N LEU A 33 7.86 12.10 8.64
CA LEU A 33 9.19 12.26 8.07
C LEU A 33 10.26 12.56 9.14
N GLY A 34 9.89 13.31 10.18
CA GLY A 34 10.87 13.73 11.19
C GLY A 34 12.09 14.40 10.56
N ASN A 35 13.28 13.94 10.93
CA ASN A 35 14.57 14.42 10.42
C ASN A 35 15.06 13.66 9.17
N THR A 36 14.26 12.79 8.56
CA THR A 36 14.70 11.87 7.51
C THR A 36 15.47 12.55 6.37
N TYR A 37 15.03 13.71 5.89
CA TYR A 37 15.73 14.41 4.79
C TYR A 37 17.11 14.94 5.22
N LYS A 38 17.21 15.42 6.46
CA LYS A 38 18.49 15.84 7.05
C LYS A 38 19.44 14.66 7.20
N ASP A 39 18.92 13.53 7.68
CA ASP A 39 19.71 12.31 7.88
C ASP A 39 20.21 11.75 6.54
N VAL A 40 19.35 11.69 5.53
CA VAL A 40 19.73 11.31 4.16
C VAL A 40 20.84 12.23 3.65
N LYS A 41 20.71 13.55 3.79
CA LYS A 41 21.74 14.51 3.37
C LYS A 41 23.07 14.27 4.08
N ASN A 42 23.05 14.02 5.37
CA ASN A 42 24.25 13.73 6.16
C ASN A 42 24.95 12.47 5.67
N GLU A 43 24.21 11.37 5.47
CA GLU A 43 24.78 10.11 4.97
C GLU A 43 25.37 10.27 3.55
N LEU A 44 24.69 11.00 2.67
CA LEU A 44 25.21 11.29 1.32
C LEU A 44 26.51 12.10 1.36
N ASN A 45 26.61 13.09 2.26
CA ASN A 45 27.80 13.93 2.42
C ASN A 45 29.01 13.15 2.94
N THR A 46 28.81 12.01 3.62
CA THR A 46 29.88 11.10 4.02
C THR A 46 30.32 10.13 2.90
N GLY A 47 29.79 10.30 1.68
CA GLY A 47 30.08 9.43 0.54
C GLY A 47 29.35 8.10 0.53
N LYS A 48 28.46 7.83 1.47
CA LYS A 48 27.69 6.59 1.50
C LYS A 48 26.66 6.55 0.35
N ARG A 49 26.39 5.35 -0.14
CA ARG A 49 25.27 5.09 -1.04
C ARG A 49 23.99 4.98 -0.21
N VAL A 50 22.98 5.76 -0.59
CA VAL A 50 21.68 5.80 0.11
C VAL A 50 20.58 5.42 -0.86
N MET A 51 19.69 4.51 -0.46
CA MET A 51 18.41 4.29 -1.12
C MET A 51 17.31 4.96 -0.30
N TYR A 52 16.56 5.87 -0.92
CA TYR A 52 15.37 6.46 -0.33
C TYR A 52 14.11 5.90 -0.98
N SER A 53 13.23 5.31 -0.18
CA SER A 53 11.93 4.82 -0.66
C SER A 53 10.78 5.57 0.01
N GLY A 54 9.88 6.12 -0.80
CA GLY A 54 8.74 6.90 -0.31
C GLY A 54 7.62 7.06 -1.35
N THR A 55 6.59 7.82 -0.98
CA THR A 55 5.60 8.27 -1.96
C THR A 55 6.24 9.23 -2.97
N PRO A 56 5.69 9.41 -4.19
CA PRO A 56 6.25 10.35 -5.17
C PRO A 56 6.46 11.75 -4.60
N CYS A 57 5.49 12.26 -3.84
CA CYS A 57 5.60 13.57 -3.20
C CYS A 57 6.70 13.63 -2.11
N GLN A 58 7.02 12.52 -1.46
CA GLN A 58 8.14 12.47 -0.49
C GLN A 58 9.47 12.39 -1.20
N VAL A 59 9.57 11.70 -2.33
CA VAL A 59 10.78 11.69 -3.17
C VAL A 59 11.05 13.09 -3.72
N GLU A 60 10.04 13.74 -4.29
CA GLU A 60 10.16 15.12 -4.77
C GLU A 60 10.58 16.07 -3.66
N GLY A 61 9.94 15.97 -2.48
CA GLY A 61 10.30 16.78 -1.31
C GLY A 61 11.75 16.59 -0.86
N LEU A 62 12.28 15.36 -0.93
CA LEU A 62 13.70 15.09 -0.65
C LEU A 62 14.61 15.77 -1.68
N LEU A 63 14.30 15.64 -2.97
CA LEU A 63 15.12 16.23 -4.04
C LEU A 63 15.10 17.76 -3.98
N CYS A 64 13.96 18.37 -3.70
CA CYS A 64 13.86 19.81 -3.43
C CYS A 64 14.70 20.23 -2.22
N TYR A 65 14.71 19.44 -1.13
CA TYR A 65 15.53 19.70 0.05
C TYR A 65 17.04 19.62 -0.25
N LEU A 66 17.43 18.62 -1.06
CA LEU A 66 18.84 18.45 -1.47
C LEU A 66 19.28 19.47 -2.54
N LYS A 67 18.35 20.09 -3.25
CA LYS A 67 18.55 20.99 -4.42
C LYS A 67 19.27 20.32 -5.60
N LYS A 68 19.49 19.03 -5.56
CA LYS A 68 20.11 18.21 -6.61
C LYS A 68 19.78 16.73 -6.38
N LYS A 69 20.00 15.89 -7.40
CA LYS A 69 19.96 14.43 -7.29
C LYS A 69 21.40 13.89 -7.31
N PRO A 70 21.99 13.56 -6.13
CA PRO A 70 23.36 13.05 -6.05
C PRO A 70 23.50 11.67 -6.71
N ASP A 71 24.71 11.36 -7.23
CA ASP A 71 24.98 10.08 -7.87
C ASP A 71 24.90 8.89 -6.90
N ASN A 72 25.24 9.11 -5.63
CA ASN A 72 25.14 8.12 -4.57
C ASN A 72 23.74 7.99 -3.93
N LEU A 73 22.71 8.65 -4.49
CA LEU A 73 21.31 8.51 -4.08
C LEU A 73 20.50 7.73 -5.10
N LEU A 74 19.89 6.62 -4.68
CA LEU A 74 18.85 5.91 -5.44
C LEU A 74 17.48 6.26 -4.86
N CYS A 75 16.56 6.75 -5.69
CA CYS A 75 15.19 7.06 -5.31
C CYS A 75 14.23 5.99 -5.86
N VAL A 76 13.47 5.36 -4.96
CA VAL A 76 12.43 4.39 -5.33
C VAL A 76 11.09 4.90 -4.82
N ASP A 77 10.15 5.12 -5.72
CA ASP A 77 8.78 5.45 -5.34
C ASP A 77 7.81 4.30 -5.67
N PHE A 78 6.55 4.52 -5.37
CA PHE A 78 5.49 3.57 -5.70
C PHE A 78 4.23 4.30 -6.16
N VAL A 79 3.38 3.58 -6.92
CA VAL A 79 2.09 4.14 -7.34
C VAL A 79 1.20 4.31 -6.11
N CYS A 80 0.94 5.58 -5.77
CA CYS A 80 0.24 5.97 -4.55
C CYS A 80 -1.24 6.26 -4.83
N ARG A 81 -2.15 5.67 -4.06
CA ARG A 81 -3.60 5.92 -4.14
C ARG A 81 -4.06 7.11 -3.29
N GLY A 82 -3.18 7.71 -2.51
CA GLY A 82 -3.49 8.66 -1.46
C GLY A 82 -3.22 8.05 -0.08
N VAL A 83 -3.19 8.89 0.94
CA VAL A 83 -2.86 8.47 2.31
C VAL A 83 -3.85 9.07 3.32
N PRO A 84 -4.32 8.26 4.28
CA PRO A 84 -5.01 8.75 5.48
C PRO A 84 -4.08 9.51 6.42
N SER A 85 -4.66 10.30 7.32
CA SER A 85 -3.92 11.03 8.34
C SER A 85 -3.33 10.10 9.42
N PRO A 86 -2.20 10.48 10.05
CA PRO A 86 -1.68 9.77 11.23
C PRO A 86 -2.70 9.69 12.37
N GLY A 87 -3.45 10.77 12.63
CA GLY A 87 -4.46 10.78 13.70
C GLY A 87 -5.60 9.78 13.49
N LEU A 88 -6.00 9.51 12.24
CA LEU A 88 -6.98 8.46 11.94
C LEU A 88 -6.41 7.07 12.25
N TRP A 89 -5.13 6.85 11.96
CA TRP A 89 -4.44 5.62 12.29
C TRP A 89 -4.33 5.43 13.81
N GLU A 90 -3.99 6.48 14.56
CA GLU A 90 -3.92 6.46 16.02
C GLU A 90 -5.29 6.13 16.63
N ASN A 91 -6.39 6.72 16.13
CA ASN A 91 -7.75 6.37 16.54
C ASN A 91 -8.04 4.88 16.32
N TYR A 92 -7.61 4.34 15.16
CA TYR A 92 -7.77 2.92 14.86
C TYR A 92 -6.94 2.02 15.79
N VAL A 93 -5.68 2.36 16.05
CA VAL A 93 -4.83 1.64 17.02
C VAL A 93 -5.50 1.58 18.39
N GLN A 94 -5.95 2.72 18.91
CA GLN A 94 -6.65 2.80 20.20
C GLN A 94 -7.95 1.98 20.21
N PHE A 95 -8.72 2.00 19.12
CA PHE A 95 -9.92 1.18 18.98
C PHE A 95 -9.59 -0.31 19.06
N MET A 96 -8.57 -0.76 18.32
CA MET A 96 -8.17 -2.17 18.27
C MET A 96 -7.58 -2.64 19.61
N GLU A 97 -6.74 -1.83 20.25
CA GLU A 97 -6.20 -2.12 21.58
C GLU A 97 -7.30 -2.28 22.63
N ARG A 98 -8.30 -1.37 22.65
CA ARG A 98 -9.46 -1.52 23.55
C ARG A 98 -10.27 -2.78 23.24
N LYS A 99 -10.52 -3.07 21.98
CA LYS A 99 -11.30 -4.24 21.52
C LYS A 99 -10.67 -5.57 21.91
N PHE A 100 -9.34 -5.67 21.87
CA PHE A 100 -8.60 -6.90 22.14
C PHE A 100 -8.00 -6.94 23.57
N GLY A 101 -8.11 -5.84 24.31
CA GLY A 101 -7.58 -5.71 25.67
C GLY A 101 -6.05 -5.84 25.73
N SER A 102 -5.34 -5.43 24.68
CA SER A 102 -3.89 -5.62 24.57
C SER A 102 -3.27 -4.64 23.57
N LYS A 103 -1.99 -4.34 23.76
CA LYS A 103 -1.20 -3.49 22.86
C LYS A 103 -1.03 -4.15 21.48
N MET A 104 -1.17 -3.35 20.42
CA MET A 104 -0.75 -3.72 19.08
C MET A 104 0.78 -3.77 19.02
N VAL A 105 1.31 -4.88 18.45
CA VAL A 105 2.75 -5.08 18.25
C VAL A 105 3.13 -5.26 16.77
N GLY A 106 2.13 -5.37 15.88
CA GLY A 106 2.37 -5.48 14.46
C GLY A 106 1.11 -5.25 13.63
N ALA A 107 1.29 -4.70 12.43
CA ALA A 107 0.20 -4.54 11.47
C ALA A 107 0.69 -4.77 10.04
N ARG A 108 -0.13 -5.46 9.23
CA ARG A 108 0.11 -5.69 7.80
C ARG A 108 -1.16 -5.40 7.02
N PHE A 109 -1.16 -4.35 6.20
CA PHE A 109 -2.33 -3.88 5.44
C PHE A 109 -2.69 -4.76 4.24
N LYS A 110 -1.72 -5.51 3.71
CA LYS A 110 -1.90 -6.39 2.55
C LYS A 110 -1.43 -7.80 2.87
N HIS A 111 -1.91 -8.36 4.00
CA HIS A 111 -1.63 -9.75 4.32
C HIS A 111 -2.38 -10.68 3.37
N LYS A 112 -1.71 -11.71 2.88
CA LYS A 112 -2.26 -12.63 1.86
C LYS A 112 -3.09 -13.78 2.46
N THR A 113 -3.80 -13.52 3.58
CA THR A 113 -4.63 -14.52 4.27
C THR A 113 -5.61 -15.19 3.30
N TYR A 114 -6.23 -14.40 2.40
CA TYR A 114 -7.19 -14.90 1.41
C TYR A 114 -6.67 -14.70 -0.02
N GLY A 115 -5.35 -14.80 -0.21
CA GLY A 115 -4.69 -14.58 -1.48
C GLY A 115 -4.34 -13.11 -1.75
N TYR A 116 -3.59 -12.89 -2.85
CA TYR A 116 -3.09 -11.56 -3.21
C TYR A 116 -4.21 -10.58 -3.60
N HIS A 117 -5.23 -11.08 -4.31
CA HIS A 117 -6.34 -10.24 -4.79
C HIS A 117 -7.30 -9.79 -3.68
N THR A 118 -7.10 -10.26 -2.43
CA THR A 118 -7.89 -9.84 -1.28
C THR A 118 -7.03 -9.07 -0.30
N THR A 119 -7.16 -7.75 -0.31
CA THR A 119 -6.48 -6.91 0.67
C THR A 119 -7.04 -7.18 2.07
N THR A 120 -6.22 -7.77 2.94
CA THR A 120 -6.59 -8.15 4.30
C THR A 120 -5.66 -7.45 5.29
N MET A 121 -6.24 -6.75 6.27
CA MET A 121 -5.53 -6.27 7.44
C MET A 121 -5.23 -7.44 8.36
N LYS A 122 -3.96 -7.60 8.76
CA LYS A 122 -3.55 -8.47 9.85
C LYS A 122 -2.97 -7.62 10.95
N ILE A 123 -3.40 -7.87 12.21
CA ILE A 123 -2.87 -7.19 13.40
C ILE A 123 -2.47 -8.23 14.42
N ASP A 124 -1.27 -8.09 14.95
CA ASP A 124 -0.75 -8.93 16.02
C ASP A 124 -0.73 -8.14 17.34
N PHE A 125 -1.16 -8.77 18.43
CA PHE A 125 -1.25 -8.18 19.77
C PHE A 125 -0.29 -8.84 20.75
N ALA A 126 0.16 -8.08 21.76
CA ALA A 126 1.10 -8.54 22.79
C ALA A 126 0.59 -9.76 23.59
N ASN A 127 -0.73 -9.96 23.69
CA ASN A 127 -1.32 -11.13 24.33
C ASN A 127 -1.39 -12.39 23.43
N GLY A 128 -0.72 -12.36 22.27
CA GLY A 128 -0.67 -13.49 21.32
C GLY A 128 -1.89 -13.59 20.40
N LYS A 129 -2.93 -12.79 20.57
CA LYS A 129 -4.08 -12.76 19.66
C LYS A 129 -3.71 -12.12 18.33
N THR A 130 -4.34 -12.57 17.26
CA THR A 130 -4.22 -11.99 15.92
C THR A 130 -5.61 -11.70 15.36
N TYR A 131 -5.73 -10.53 14.73
CA TYR A 131 -6.93 -10.12 14.01
C TYR A 131 -6.71 -10.15 12.50
N TYR A 132 -7.74 -10.57 11.77
CA TYR A 132 -7.81 -10.50 10.31
C TYR A 132 -9.13 -9.84 9.89
N GLY A 133 -9.06 -8.88 8.95
CA GLY A 133 -10.24 -8.23 8.40
C GLY A 133 -9.96 -7.66 7.02
N SER A 134 -10.81 -7.97 6.02
CA SER A 134 -10.68 -7.37 4.70
C SER A 134 -11.21 -5.93 4.70
N GLY A 135 -11.00 -5.21 3.60
CA GLY A 135 -11.55 -3.87 3.38
C GLY A 135 -13.08 -3.80 3.41
N ARG A 136 -13.77 -4.93 3.52
CA ARG A 136 -15.22 -5.03 3.69
C ARG A 136 -15.64 -4.86 5.16
N VAL A 137 -14.90 -5.44 6.09
CA VAL A 137 -15.26 -5.52 7.52
C VAL A 137 -14.32 -4.81 8.46
N ASP A 138 -13.12 -4.49 8.03
CA ASP A 138 -12.19 -3.70 8.80
C ASP A 138 -12.50 -2.21 8.64
N PRO A 139 -12.75 -1.45 9.72
CA PRO A 139 -13.19 -0.06 9.63
C PRO A 139 -12.15 0.87 9.00
N TYR A 140 -10.86 0.65 9.26
CA TYR A 140 -9.80 1.46 8.67
C TYR A 140 -9.62 1.17 7.18
N MET A 141 -9.57 -0.11 6.83
CA MET A 141 -9.45 -0.53 5.43
C MET A 141 -10.67 -0.12 4.62
N LYS A 142 -11.88 -0.18 5.21
CA LYS A 142 -13.10 0.31 4.56
C LYS A 142 -13.02 1.81 4.27
N ALA A 143 -12.60 2.62 5.26
CA ALA A 143 -12.42 4.06 5.07
C ALA A 143 -11.35 4.38 3.99
N PHE A 144 -10.27 3.60 3.93
CA PHE A 144 -9.23 3.75 2.91
C PHE A 144 -9.71 3.35 1.52
N VAL A 145 -10.32 2.19 1.37
CA VAL A 145 -10.76 1.65 0.06
C VAL A 145 -11.89 2.46 -0.55
N SER A 146 -12.80 3.00 0.28
CA SER A 146 -13.89 3.89 -0.14
C SER A 146 -13.45 5.34 -0.38
N GLU A 147 -12.15 5.65 -0.23
CA GLU A 147 -11.56 6.98 -0.43
C GLU A 147 -12.04 8.06 0.56
N LEU A 148 -12.79 7.69 1.61
CA LEU A 148 -13.21 8.55 2.71
C LEU A 148 -12.03 9.15 3.47
N ALA A 149 -10.92 8.42 3.56
CA ALA A 149 -9.80 8.77 4.43
C ALA A 149 -8.65 9.51 3.72
N SER A 150 -8.72 9.74 2.42
CA SER A 150 -7.64 10.40 1.67
C SER A 150 -7.46 11.85 2.09
N ARG A 151 -6.20 12.32 2.12
CA ARG A 151 -5.89 13.75 2.34
C ARG A 151 -6.45 14.61 1.22
N PRO A 152 -6.88 15.86 1.48
CA PRO A 152 -7.37 16.77 0.43
C PRO A 152 -6.36 16.94 -0.71
N SER A 153 -5.07 17.10 -0.40
CA SER A 153 -4.00 17.24 -1.41
C SER A 153 -3.78 16.00 -2.28
N CYS A 154 -4.27 14.83 -1.87
CA CYS A 154 -4.19 13.61 -2.67
C CYS A 154 -5.23 13.59 -3.80
N VAL A 155 -6.32 14.33 -3.66
CA VAL A 155 -7.37 14.45 -4.69
C VAL A 155 -6.89 15.22 -5.91
N THR A 156 -6.06 16.23 -5.69
CA THR A 156 -5.42 17.05 -6.74
C THR A 156 -3.91 16.79 -6.81
N CYS A 157 -3.51 15.52 -6.72
CA CYS A 157 -2.11 15.13 -6.64
C CYS A 157 -1.34 15.54 -7.89
N LYS A 158 -0.28 16.34 -7.72
CA LYS A 158 0.62 16.80 -8.79
C LYS A 158 1.70 15.77 -9.17
N PHE A 159 1.78 14.64 -8.44
CA PHE A 159 2.84 13.64 -8.59
C PHE A 159 2.30 12.37 -9.29
N LYS A 160 1.43 12.57 -10.27
CA LYS A 160 0.89 11.51 -11.13
C LYS A 160 1.57 11.56 -12.50
N GLY A 161 1.44 10.48 -13.24
CA GLY A 161 2.02 10.36 -14.58
C GLY A 161 3.22 9.41 -14.60
N LEU A 162 3.84 9.33 -15.78
CA LEU A 162 5.02 8.50 -16.04
C LEU A 162 6.33 9.26 -15.81
N GLU A 163 6.30 10.58 -15.96
CA GLU A 163 7.46 11.42 -15.67
C GLU A 163 7.62 11.56 -14.16
N ARG A 164 8.65 10.94 -13.62
CA ARG A 164 8.89 10.89 -12.19
C ARG A 164 10.35 11.21 -11.86
N PRO A 165 10.58 11.87 -10.72
CA PRO A 165 11.95 12.21 -10.30
C PRO A 165 12.69 10.98 -9.70
N SER A 166 11.97 9.92 -9.36
CA SER A 166 12.53 8.65 -8.87
C SER A 166 13.35 7.93 -9.96
N ASP A 167 14.19 7.01 -9.55
CA ASP A 167 14.93 6.15 -10.48
C ASP A 167 14.09 4.92 -10.87
N ILE A 168 13.27 4.45 -9.93
CA ILE A 168 12.41 3.26 -10.08
C ILE A 168 11.06 3.56 -9.43
N THR A 169 9.97 3.14 -10.09
CA THR A 169 8.61 3.08 -9.51
C THR A 169 8.16 1.64 -9.42
N ILE A 170 7.63 1.23 -8.27
CA ILE A 170 7.08 -0.10 -8.05
C ILE A 170 5.58 -0.05 -7.74
N PHE A 171 4.82 -1.03 -8.19
CA PHE A 171 3.39 -1.16 -7.84
C PHE A 171 2.87 -2.58 -8.05
N ASP A 172 1.68 -2.83 -7.53
CA ASP A 172 1.02 -4.12 -7.63
C ASP A 172 0.66 -4.47 -9.08
N CYS A 173 0.76 -5.74 -9.47
CA CYS A 173 0.31 -6.27 -10.76
C CYS A 173 -0.90 -7.18 -10.54
N TYR A 174 -2.10 -6.60 -10.39
CA TYR A 174 -3.34 -7.36 -10.17
C TYR A 174 -3.82 -8.12 -11.42
N GLU A 175 -3.61 -7.55 -12.61
CA GLU A 175 -4.05 -8.12 -13.87
C GLU A 175 -2.93 -8.85 -14.62
N TYR A 176 -2.06 -9.54 -13.85
CA TYR A 176 -0.90 -10.26 -14.39
C TYR A 176 -1.23 -11.15 -15.59
N SER A 177 -2.32 -11.92 -15.51
CA SER A 177 -2.72 -12.82 -16.61
C SER A 177 -3.12 -12.08 -17.89
N GLN A 178 -3.75 -10.91 -17.78
CA GLN A 178 -4.16 -10.10 -18.93
C GLN A 178 -2.96 -9.45 -19.60
N ILE A 179 -2.00 -8.99 -18.78
CA ILE A 179 -0.81 -8.27 -19.24
C ILE A 179 0.16 -9.23 -19.93
N THR A 180 0.42 -10.39 -19.30
CA THR A 180 1.50 -11.31 -19.71
C THR A 180 1.03 -12.53 -20.51
N GLY A 181 -0.27 -12.84 -20.52
CA GLY A 181 -0.80 -14.08 -21.06
C GLY A 181 -0.55 -15.33 -20.19
N LYS A 182 0.20 -15.18 -19.09
CA LYS A 182 0.54 -16.29 -18.18
C LYS A 182 -0.49 -16.46 -17.07
N LYS A 183 -0.53 -17.65 -16.48
CA LYS A 183 -1.44 -17.95 -15.36
C LYS A 183 -0.96 -17.25 -14.09
N ASP A 184 -1.86 -16.51 -13.45
CA ASP A 184 -1.65 -15.92 -12.13
C ASP A 184 -1.77 -16.99 -11.04
N ASP A 185 -0.77 -17.10 -10.16
CA ASP A 185 -0.72 -18.05 -9.06
C ASP A 185 -1.27 -17.49 -7.73
N ASP A 186 -1.78 -16.26 -7.74
CA ASP A 186 -2.32 -15.53 -6.58
C ASP A 186 -1.28 -15.25 -5.47
N LYS A 187 0.02 -15.37 -5.78
CA LYS A 187 1.08 -14.97 -4.85
C LYS A 187 1.43 -13.50 -4.94
N GLY A 188 1.06 -12.88 -6.05
CA GLY A 188 1.23 -11.46 -6.36
C GLY A 188 2.54 -11.16 -7.07
N TYR A 189 2.41 -10.38 -8.12
CA TYR A 189 3.51 -9.86 -8.92
C TYR A 189 3.63 -8.36 -8.71
N SER A 190 4.82 -7.83 -8.93
CA SER A 190 5.08 -6.39 -8.91
C SER A 190 5.32 -5.89 -10.32
N SER A 191 4.75 -4.74 -10.64
CA SER A 191 5.09 -3.97 -11.83
C SER A 191 6.20 -2.98 -11.48
N VAL A 192 7.11 -2.75 -12.42
CA VAL A 192 8.26 -1.87 -12.25
C VAL A 192 8.35 -0.93 -13.45
N PHE A 193 8.49 0.38 -13.20
CA PHE A 193 8.95 1.35 -14.18
C PHE A 193 10.36 1.79 -13.83
N VAL A 194 11.22 1.91 -14.83
CA VAL A 194 12.57 2.44 -14.71
C VAL A 194 12.61 3.80 -15.39
N HIS A 195 13.11 4.82 -14.68
CA HIS A 195 13.09 6.22 -15.14
C HIS A 195 14.49 6.80 -15.40
N SER A 196 15.55 6.07 -15.04
CA SER A 196 16.93 6.56 -15.19
C SER A 196 17.91 5.43 -15.49
N ASP A 197 19.05 5.76 -16.12
CA ASP A 197 20.15 4.82 -16.34
C ASP A 197 20.68 4.20 -15.05
N LYS A 198 20.64 4.96 -13.94
CA LYS A 198 20.96 4.46 -12.59
C LYS A 198 19.99 3.37 -12.16
N GLY A 199 18.69 3.60 -12.33
CA GLY A 199 17.63 2.62 -12.06
C GLY A 199 17.81 1.36 -12.87
N GLU A 200 18.11 1.49 -14.16
CA GLU A 200 18.36 0.38 -15.08
C GLU A 200 19.56 -0.45 -14.62
N LYS A 201 20.70 0.19 -14.36
CA LYS A 201 21.91 -0.49 -13.87
C LYS A 201 21.67 -1.27 -12.58
N ILE A 202 20.89 -0.69 -11.64
CA ILE A 202 20.55 -1.37 -10.39
C ILE A 202 19.62 -2.56 -10.65
N LEU A 203 18.58 -2.40 -11.49
CA LEU A 203 17.67 -3.49 -11.83
C LEU A 203 18.43 -4.66 -12.47
N GLN A 204 19.30 -4.39 -13.42
CA GLN A 204 20.13 -5.40 -14.08
C GLN A 204 21.06 -6.12 -13.09
N ALA A 205 21.64 -5.40 -12.13
CA ALA A 205 22.52 -5.99 -11.11
C ALA A 205 21.81 -6.96 -10.16
N ILE A 206 20.47 -6.82 -9.98
CA ILE A 206 19.68 -7.68 -9.08
C ILE A 206 18.75 -8.64 -9.83
N ILE A 207 18.80 -8.67 -11.15
CA ILE A 207 17.86 -9.44 -12.01
C ILE A 207 17.86 -10.93 -11.69
N SER A 208 19.00 -11.49 -11.34
CA SER A 208 19.15 -12.91 -10.96
C SER A 208 18.50 -13.27 -9.62
N GLY A 209 18.12 -12.28 -8.83
CA GLY A 209 17.41 -12.47 -7.56
C GLY A 209 15.89 -12.59 -7.69
N PHE A 210 15.34 -12.46 -8.90
CA PHE A 210 13.91 -12.60 -9.16
C PHE A 210 13.57 -13.99 -9.69
N ASP A 211 12.46 -14.56 -9.21
CA ASP A 211 11.94 -15.84 -9.73
C ASP A 211 11.51 -15.75 -11.20
N ALA A 212 11.00 -14.60 -11.60
CA ALA A 212 10.61 -14.29 -12.98
C ALA A 212 10.62 -12.78 -13.21
N ILE A 213 11.08 -12.39 -14.39
CA ILE A 213 10.98 -11.03 -14.91
C ILE A 213 10.49 -11.10 -16.36
N GLN A 214 9.66 -10.16 -16.77
CA GLN A 214 9.16 -10.07 -18.12
C GLN A 214 8.93 -8.60 -18.48
N GLU A 215 9.52 -8.18 -19.59
CA GLU A 215 9.21 -6.89 -20.18
C GLU A 215 7.80 -6.92 -20.78
N VAL A 216 7.06 -5.83 -20.59
CA VAL A 216 5.68 -5.69 -21.03
C VAL A 216 5.44 -4.31 -21.65
N ASN A 217 4.43 -4.21 -22.51
CA ASN A 217 4.06 -2.93 -23.09
C ASN A 217 3.50 -1.99 -21.99
N THR A 218 4.09 -0.79 -21.88
CA THR A 218 3.77 0.19 -20.84
C THR A 218 2.30 0.64 -20.88
N GLU A 219 1.74 0.92 -22.07
CA GLU A 219 0.35 1.38 -22.19
C GLU A 219 -0.62 0.25 -21.77
N LYS A 220 -0.39 -0.97 -22.22
CA LYS A 220 -1.17 -2.14 -21.80
C LYS A 220 -1.10 -2.36 -20.28
N LEU A 221 0.08 -2.17 -19.68
CA LEU A 221 0.26 -2.28 -18.23
C LEU A 221 -0.58 -1.22 -17.48
N ILE A 222 -0.59 0.02 -17.98
CA ILE A 222 -1.34 1.13 -17.38
C ILE A 222 -2.85 0.90 -17.55
N GLU A 223 -3.32 0.53 -18.72
CA GLU A 223 -4.73 0.26 -19.00
C GLU A 223 -5.29 -0.86 -18.13
N CYS A 224 -4.55 -1.96 -17.98
CA CYS A 224 -5.01 -3.12 -17.21
C CYS A 224 -4.87 -2.94 -15.69
N ASN A 225 -3.83 -2.25 -15.22
CA ASN A 225 -3.43 -2.29 -13.81
C ASN A 225 -3.01 -0.94 -13.22
N GLY A 226 -2.80 0.05 -14.05
CA GLY A 226 -2.11 1.29 -13.65
C GLY A 226 -2.99 2.53 -13.58
N ILE A 227 -4.31 2.42 -13.41
CA ILE A 227 -5.21 3.58 -13.39
C ILE A 227 -4.73 4.67 -12.41
N MET A 228 -4.15 4.29 -11.26
CA MET A 228 -3.62 5.22 -10.25
C MET A 228 -2.24 5.79 -10.63
N VAL A 229 -1.61 5.32 -11.70
CA VAL A 229 -0.41 5.97 -12.27
C VAL A 229 -0.77 7.37 -12.75
N ARG A 230 -1.89 7.49 -13.47
CA ARG A 230 -2.36 8.75 -14.09
C ARG A 230 -3.39 9.50 -13.24
N ASN A 231 -4.22 8.78 -12.48
CA ASN A 231 -5.35 9.37 -11.77
C ASN A 231 -5.06 9.59 -10.28
N SER A 232 -5.53 10.71 -9.76
CA SER A 232 -5.55 11.02 -8.34
C SER A 232 -6.62 10.21 -7.59
N ALA A 233 -6.54 10.19 -6.25
CA ALA A 233 -7.65 9.73 -5.42
C ALA A 233 -8.91 10.55 -5.71
N LYS A 234 -10.08 9.93 -5.63
CA LYS A 234 -11.34 10.65 -5.81
C LYS A 234 -11.71 11.39 -4.54
N ALA A 235 -12.29 12.59 -4.68
CA ALA A 235 -12.94 13.25 -3.57
C ALA A 235 -14.20 12.46 -3.19
N HIS A 236 -14.35 12.14 -1.92
CA HIS A 236 -15.58 11.53 -1.40
C HIS A 236 -16.42 12.60 -0.70
N GLU A 237 -17.69 12.73 -1.06
CA GLU A 237 -18.61 13.76 -0.55
C GLU A 237 -18.73 13.76 0.98
N LYS A 238 -18.73 12.59 1.61
CA LYS A 238 -18.82 12.41 3.06
C LYS A 238 -17.48 12.42 3.80
N ARG A 239 -16.38 12.80 3.12
CA ARG A 239 -15.05 12.79 3.73
C ARG A 239 -14.97 13.68 4.96
N ASP A 240 -15.45 14.90 4.85
CA ASP A 240 -15.34 15.90 5.94
C ASP A 240 -16.25 15.54 7.11
N GLU A 241 -17.44 14.99 6.84
CA GLU A 241 -18.32 14.41 7.84
C GLU A 241 -17.62 13.25 8.58
N PHE A 242 -17.01 12.33 7.84
CA PHE A 242 -16.27 11.21 8.41
C PHE A 242 -15.15 11.68 9.35
N TYR A 243 -14.34 12.66 8.94
CA TYR A 243 -13.26 13.18 9.79
C TYR A 243 -13.76 13.94 11.02
N LYS A 244 -14.87 14.68 10.93
CA LYS A 244 -15.53 15.30 12.08
C LYS A 244 -15.98 14.23 13.08
N LEU A 245 -16.61 13.17 12.61
CA LEU A 245 -17.02 12.04 13.45
C LEU A 245 -15.82 11.30 14.04
N ALA A 246 -14.78 11.02 13.27
CA ALA A 246 -13.58 10.33 13.73
C ALA A 246 -12.74 11.15 14.72
N ALA A 247 -12.89 12.48 14.77
CA ALA A 247 -12.29 13.31 15.79
C ALA A 247 -13.00 13.20 17.17
N ALA A 248 -14.28 12.86 17.18
CA ALA A 248 -15.11 12.77 18.39
C ALA A 248 -15.39 11.32 18.83
N LEU A 249 -15.36 10.37 17.89
CA LEU A 249 -15.75 8.98 18.09
C LEU A 249 -14.62 8.02 17.74
N SER A 250 -14.75 6.77 18.18
CA SER A 250 -13.90 5.69 17.66
C SER A 250 -14.19 5.42 16.17
N ILE A 251 -13.17 4.97 15.44
CA ILE A 251 -13.24 4.82 13.98
C ILE A 251 -14.37 3.88 13.52
N ASP A 252 -14.67 2.83 14.30
CA ASP A 252 -15.76 1.90 14.00
C ASP A 252 -17.13 2.58 14.06
N LYS A 253 -17.35 3.47 15.02
CA LYS A 253 -18.56 4.29 15.11
C LYS A 253 -18.62 5.32 13.98
N ALA A 254 -17.52 6.02 13.74
CA ALA A 254 -17.44 7.02 12.67
C ALA A 254 -17.73 6.43 11.29
N ILE A 255 -17.12 5.28 10.94
CA ILE A 255 -17.37 4.63 9.64
C ILE A 255 -18.80 4.11 9.52
N ASN A 256 -19.38 3.60 10.60
CA ASN A 256 -20.75 3.10 10.57
C ASN A 256 -21.79 4.21 10.35
N CYS A 257 -21.50 5.45 10.72
CA CYS A 257 -22.38 6.59 10.40
C CYS A 257 -22.39 6.93 8.91
N VAL A 258 -21.27 6.83 8.21
CA VAL A 258 -21.12 7.31 6.82
C VAL A 258 -21.10 6.19 5.77
N ALA A 259 -20.57 5.02 6.13
CA ALA A 259 -20.45 3.84 5.27
C ALA A 259 -20.56 2.56 6.13
N PRO A 260 -21.75 2.18 6.61
CA PRO A 260 -21.94 1.13 7.59
C PRO A 260 -21.41 -0.22 7.13
N ILE A 261 -20.85 -0.98 8.08
CA ILE A 261 -20.48 -2.38 7.90
C ILE A 261 -21.69 -3.21 8.27
N THR A 262 -22.25 -3.90 7.30
CA THR A 262 -23.51 -4.64 7.45
C THR A 262 -23.32 -6.09 7.86
N TYR A 263 -24.38 -6.74 8.32
CA TYR A 263 -24.38 -8.19 8.55
C TYR A 263 -24.07 -8.98 7.27
N GLN A 264 -24.48 -8.48 6.12
CA GLN A 264 -24.16 -9.07 4.82
C GLN A 264 -22.65 -9.02 4.55
N ASP A 265 -21.96 -7.93 4.93
CA ASP A 265 -20.51 -7.81 4.79
C ASP A 265 -19.79 -8.90 5.60
N PHE A 266 -20.23 -9.15 6.83
CA PHE A 266 -19.67 -10.21 7.66
C PHE A 266 -19.99 -11.61 7.13
N ALA A 267 -21.21 -11.84 6.60
CA ALA A 267 -21.58 -13.11 6.00
C ALA A 267 -20.73 -13.42 4.75
N ILE A 268 -20.54 -12.41 3.88
CA ILE A 268 -19.67 -12.54 2.70
C ILE A 268 -18.22 -12.79 3.10
N GLU A 269 -17.72 -12.12 4.15
CA GLU A 269 -16.35 -12.32 4.64
C GLU A 269 -16.15 -13.75 5.17
N ARG A 270 -17.09 -14.27 5.95
CA ARG A 270 -17.08 -15.66 6.44
C ARG A 270 -17.14 -16.68 5.30
N ALA A 271 -18.03 -16.46 4.33
CA ALA A 271 -18.13 -17.33 3.16
C ALA A 271 -16.83 -17.34 2.36
N LYS A 272 -16.19 -16.18 2.19
CA LYS A 272 -14.91 -16.05 1.50
C LYS A 272 -13.78 -16.74 2.25
N SER A 273 -13.72 -16.60 3.57
CA SER A 273 -12.75 -17.32 4.42
C SER A 273 -12.92 -18.84 4.22
N PHE A 274 -14.13 -19.36 4.37
CA PHE A 274 -14.43 -20.78 4.18
C PHE A 274 -14.03 -21.28 2.79
N LEU A 275 -14.35 -20.54 1.73
CA LEU A 275 -13.99 -20.89 0.36
C LEU A 275 -12.48 -20.88 0.12
N TYR A 276 -11.76 -20.01 0.81
CA TYR A 276 -10.30 -19.99 0.73
C TYR A 276 -9.67 -21.16 1.46
N ASP A 277 -10.11 -21.41 2.70
CA ASP A 277 -9.59 -22.48 3.56
C ASP A 277 -9.83 -23.89 2.95
N THR A 278 -10.96 -24.07 2.26
CA THR A 278 -11.30 -25.29 1.53
C THR A 278 -10.68 -25.38 0.13
N GLY A 279 -9.96 -24.34 -0.32
CA GLY A 279 -9.40 -24.27 -1.67
C GLY A 279 -10.44 -24.02 -2.79
N MET A 280 -11.74 -23.99 -2.48
CA MET A 280 -12.82 -23.80 -3.45
C MET A 280 -12.79 -22.44 -4.13
N ILE A 281 -12.16 -21.44 -3.53
CA ILE A 281 -12.07 -20.07 -4.09
C ILE A 281 -11.41 -20.06 -5.48
N LYS A 282 -10.46 -20.98 -5.73
CA LYS A 282 -9.77 -21.11 -7.04
C LYS A 282 -10.74 -21.50 -8.16
N TYR A 283 -11.71 -22.35 -7.86
CA TYR A 283 -12.73 -22.79 -8.82
C TYR A 283 -13.74 -21.68 -9.12
N ILE A 284 -14.17 -20.94 -8.10
CA ILE A 284 -15.10 -19.82 -8.27
C ILE A 284 -14.47 -18.68 -9.09
N ARG A 285 -13.21 -18.37 -8.87
CA ARG A 285 -12.47 -17.37 -9.67
C ARG A 285 -12.38 -17.80 -11.15
N LYS A 286 -12.17 -19.09 -11.40
CA LYS A 286 -12.14 -19.64 -12.76
C LYS A 286 -13.50 -19.55 -13.46
N LEU A 287 -14.60 -19.76 -12.75
CA LEU A 287 -15.96 -19.61 -13.28
C LEU A 287 -16.30 -18.14 -13.61
N LYS A 288 -15.98 -17.21 -12.70
CA LYS A 288 -16.19 -15.76 -12.95
C LYS A 288 -15.41 -15.27 -14.18
N LYS A 289 -14.16 -15.68 -14.38
CA LYS A 289 -13.37 -15.31 -15.59
C LYS A 289 -14.02 -15.84 -16.88
N LYS A 290 -14.64 -17.03 -16.87
CA LYS A 290 -15.36 -17.53 -18.04
C LYS A 290 -16.61 -16.71 -18.38
N HIS A 291 -17.34 -16.22 -17.39
CA HIS A 291 -18.53 -15.37 -17.63
C HIS A 291 -18.16 -13.96 -18.13
N THR A 292 -17.09 -13.36 -17.65
CA THR A 292 -16.64 -12.03 -18.13
C THR A 292 -16.19 -12.08 -19.59
N ILE A 293 -15.55 -13.15 -20.04
CA ILE A 293 -15.12 -13.32 -21.45
C ILE A 293 -16.34 -13.59 -22.37
N ALA A 294 -17.41 -14.18 -21.85
CA ALA A 294 -18.63 -14.47 -22.64
C ALA A 294 -19.54 -13.24 -22.83
N THR A 295 -19.42 -12.21 -21.98
CA THR A 295 -20.20 -10.96 -22.07
C THR A 295 -19.48 -9.83 -22.83
N THR A 296 -18.26 -10.06 -23.30
CA THR A 296 -17.45 -9.09 -24.08
C THR A 296 -17.24 -9.53 -25.54
N LYS A 297 -18.06 -10.47 -26.04
CA LYS A 297 -18.16 -10.82 -27.47
C LYS A 297 -19.42 -10.26 -28.09
#